data_eb2942f506435b17e09db89906e52baf
#
_entry.id   eb2942f506435b17e09db89906e52baf
#
_cell.length_a   1.000
_cell.length_b   1.000
_cell.length_c   1.000
_cell.angle_alpha   90.00
_cell.angle_beta   90.00
_cell.angle_gamma   90.00
#
_symmetry.space_group_name_H-M   'P 1'
#
loop_
_entity.id
_entity.type
_entity.pdbx_description
1 polymer ?
#
loop_
_entity_poly.entity_id
_entity_poly.type
_entity_poly.pdbx_seq_one_letter_code
_entity_poly.pdbx_strand_id
1 'polypeptide(L)'
;DEDTFHAVNNAKTEQQLESLMMNQEVADQRLQERREIEKAKALQIGIDVLVELDDFKTDGNNCYLVGTNRTMPSLLVEKFIEVVYKLKTNSWNGPTSLQELCDKDDEYQSLKNFFMWCCLNPRAEVADELYRFLQENSFRITKQGFFVALRNVVTLHGSPELVHFISNTYNKVKAVWGKKPKKYTVFLDKGEYKIVHEKGLYETRTELIEEEWDDYEECYVECEPYENSFELPIEYGERIGNLKDIYLDLPNRSENRFTDDWTKTFDIRVGKPVSMPKEKCNWSTQDCMAAGLHFTADQIHYVGCGDQSVLVLINPMKVVGIGQHKGRCYEYLPIMTVPREEATTILHDLRFNTLELDEDYAIRELEELENKAKEGFTAEVKKHEFNIPHMTYTEIGDIVASLSKMKAAINQRVSRIE
;
A
#
# COMPACT_ATOMS: atom_id res chain seq x y z
N ASP A 1 -8.73 -44.08 0.75
CA ASP A 1 -9.76 -45.08 0.56
C ASP A 1 -9.31 -46.42 1.19
N GLU A 2 -10.11 -47.01 2.08
CA GLU A 2 -9.77 -48.23 2.86
C GLU A 2 -9.45 -49.40 1.93
N ASP A 3 -10.16 -49.53 0.85
CA ASP A 3 -9.97 -50.59 -0.15
C ASP A 3 -8.61 -50.45 -0.87
N THR A 4 -8.21 -49.25 -1.19
CA THR A 4 -6.89 -48.96 -1.79
C THR A 4 -5.74 -49.25 -0.81
N PHE A 5 -5.94 -48.90 0.47
CA PHE A 5 -4.95 -49.17 1.50
C PHE A 5 -4.73 -50.66 1.74
N HIS A 6 -5.82 -51.45 1.77
CA HIS A 6 -5.75 -52.92 1.85
C HIS A 6 -5.12 -53.55 0.60
N ALA A 7 -5.41 -53.03 -0.58
CA ALA A 7 -4.80 -53.51 -1.82
C ALA A 7 -3.30 -53.28 -1.88
N VAL A 8 -2.85 -52.09 -1.44
CA VAL A 8 -1.40 -51.75 -1.37
C VAL A 8 -0.67 -52.62 -0.38
N ASN A 9 -1.25 -52.87 0.80
CA ASN A 9 -0.64 -53.74 1.83
C ASN A 9 -0.57 -55.22 1.38
N ASN A 10 -1.41 -55.65 0.45
CA ASN A 10 -1.46 -57.01 -0.08
C ASN A 10 -0.69 -57.16 -1.41
N ALA A 11 -0.11 -56.06 -1.96
CA ALA A 11 0.68 -56.14 -3.20
C ALA A 11 1.97 -56.96 -2.97
N LYS A 12 2.14 -58.02 -3.74
CA LYS A 12 3.26 -58.96 -3.60
C LYS A 12 4.43 -58.62 -4.51
N THR A 13 4.27 -57.72 -5.46
CA THR A 13 5.30 -57.35 -6.44
C THR A 13 5.28 -55.84 -6.67
N GLU A 14 6.42 -55.26 -7.01
CA GLU A 14 6.60 -53.85 -7.36
C GLU A 14 5.68 -53.41 -8.51
N GLN A 15 5.51 -54.26 -9.53
CA GLN A 15 4.59 -54.01 -10.65
C GLN A 15 3.09 -53.93 -10.24
N GLN A 16 2.69 -54.70 -9.22
CA GLN A 16 1.32 -54.62 -8.69
C GLN A 16 1.12 -53.31 -7.94
N LEU A 17 2.15 -52.86 -7.22
CA LEU A 17 2.13 -51.58 -6.49
C LEU A 17 2.04 -50.41 -7.47
N GLU A 18 2.87 -50.38 -8.51
CA GLU A 18 2.85 -49.38 -9.58
C GLU A 18 1.48 -49.31 -10.27
N SER A 19 0.91 -50.46 -10.60
CA SER A 19 -0.39 -50.55 -11.24
C SER A 19 -1.53 -49.97 -10.34
N LEU A 20 -1.47 -50.23 -9.03
CA LEU A 20 -2.45 -49.68 -8.06
C LEU A 20 -2.28 -48.15 -7.91
N MET A 21 -1.04 -47.67 -7.86
CA MET A 21 -0.75 -46.22 -7.80
C MET A 21 -1.26 -45.49 -9.06
N MET A 22 -0.97 -46.04 -10.27
CA MET A 22 -1.47 -45.49 -11.52
C MET A 22 -3.01 -45.45 -11.58
N ASN A 23 -3.69 -46.51 -11.08
CA ASN A 23 -5.15 -46.54 -11.03
C ASN A 23 -5.74 -45.49 -10.06
N GLN A 24 -5.04 -45.24 -8.93
CA GLN A 24 -5.43 -44.22 -7.99
C GLN A 24 -5.26 -42.82 -8.57
N GLU A 25 -4.13 -42.52 -9.23
CA GLU A 25 -3.88 -41.26 -9.91
C GLU A 25 -4.94 -40.95 -10.97
N VAL A 26 -5.33 -41.96 -11.79
CA VAL A 26 -6.40 -41.82 -12.79
C VAL A 26 -7.77 -41.57 -12.13
N ALA A 27 -8.02 -42.21 -11.00
CA ALA A 27 -9.28 -42.01 -10.25
C ALA A 27 -9.33 -40.60 -9.67
N ASP A 28 -8.25 -40.13 -9.09
CA ASP A 28 -8.11 -38.79 -8.49
C ASP A 28 -8.24 -37.70 -9.58
N GLN A 29 -7.62 -37.92 -10.74
CA GLN A 29 -7.71 -37.03 -11.90
C GLN A 29 -9.16 -36.89 -12.40
N ARG A 30 -9.89 -38.04 -12.55
CA ARG A 30 -11.31 -38.01 -12.93
C ARG A 30 -12.20 -37.34 -11.89
N LEU A 31 -11.90 -37.50 -10.62
CA LEU A 31 -12.64 -36.84 -9.54
C LEU A 31 -12.42 -35.33 -9.59
N GLN A 32 -11.19 -34.89 -9.84
CA GLN A 32 -10.84 -33.49 -9.99
C GLN A 32 -11.51 -32.87 -11.21
N GLU A 33 -11.47 -33.53 -12.38
CA GLU A 33 -12.18 -33.08 -13.58
C GLU A 33 -13.70 -32.93 -13.35
N ARG A 34 -14.32 -33.86 -12.63
CA ARG A 34 -15.74 -33.76 -12.28
C ARG A 34 -16.03 -32.56 -11.38
N ARG A 35 -15.19 -32.32 -10.37
CA ARG A 35 -15.33 -31.16 -9.49
C ARG A 35 -15.19 -29.85 -10.24
N GLU A 36 -14.25 -29.78 -11.19
CA GLU A 36 -14.07 -28.60 -12.04
C GLU A 36 -15.28 -28.35 -12.94
N ILE A 37 -15.85 -29.40 -13.55
CA ILE A 37 -17.06 -29.28 -14.35
C ILE A 37 -18.26 -28.84 -13.50
N GLU A 38 -18.43 -29.40 -12.31
CA GLU A 38 -19.52 -29.01 -11.39
C GLU A 38 -19.34 -27.54 -10.92
N LYS A 39 -18.12 -27.15 -10.61
CA LYS A 39 -17.78 -25.75 -10.25
C LYS A 39 -18.07 -24.79 -11.39
N ALA A 40 -17.68 -25.12 -12.62
CA ALA A 40 -17.96 -24.30 -13.80
C ALA A 40 -19.48 -24.16 -14.06
N LYS A 41 -20.28 -25.25 -13.89
CA LYS A 41 -21.72 -25.17 -14.00
C LYS A 41 -22.34 -24.29 -12.90
N ALA A 42 -21.91 -24.45 -11.67
CA ALA A 42 -22.41 -23.63 -10.57
C ALA A 42 -22.10 -22.14 -10.78
N LEU A 43 -20.88 -21.83 -11.26
CA LEU A 43 -20.48 -20.48 -11.62
C LEU A 43 -21.37 -19.90 -12.73
N GLN A 44 -21.66 -20.68 -13.78
CA GLN A 44 -22.53 -20.24 -14.88
C GLN A 44 -23.96 -19.94 -14.39
N ILE A 45 -24.54 -20.81 -13.56
CA ILE A 45 -25.86 -20.56 -12.95
C ILE A 45 -25.82 -19.27 -12.10
N GLY A 46 -24.73 -19.04 -11.38
CA GLY A 46 -24.56 -17.83 -10.62
C GLY A 46 -24.44 -16.58 -11.48
N ILE A 47 -23.71 -16.63 -12.60
CA ILE A 47 -23.64 -15.55 -13.58
C ILE A 47 -25.02 -15.23 -14.14
N ASP A 48 -25.83 -16.23 -14.47
CA ASP A 48 -27.18 -16.04 -14.97
C ASP A 48 -28.04 -15.26 -13.95
N VAL A 49 -27.86 -15.49 -12.65
CA VAL A 49 -28.52 -14.71 -11.59
C VAL A 49 -27.96 -13.29 -11.50
N LEU A 50 -26.65 -13.09 -11.64
CA LEU A 50 -26.06 -11.75 -11.61
C LEU A 50 -26.53 -10.87 -12.75
N VAL A 51 -26.72 -11.41 -13.95
CA VAL A 51 -27.17 -10.62 -15.10
C VAL A 51 -28.69 -10.30 -15.06
N GLU A 52 -29.44 -10.82 -14.08
CA GLU A 52 -30.79 -10.30 -13.75
C GLU A 52 -30.70 -8.91 -13.10
N LEU A 53 -29.52 -8.51 -12.58
CA LEU A 53 -29.24 -7.20 -11.99
C LEU A 53 -28.80 -6.21 -13.07
N ASP A 54 -29.19 -4.95 -12.95
CA ASP A 54 -28.83 -3.87 -13.87
C ASP A 54 -27.33 -3.57 -13.90
N ASP A 55 -26.58 -4.06 -12.91
CA ASP A 55 -25.14 -3.81 -12.76
C ASP A 55 -24.26 -4.73 -13.60
N PHE A 56 -24.77 -5.86 -14.11
CA PHE A 56 -23.95 -6.88 -14.78
C PHE A 56 -24.35 -7.15 -16.21
N LYS A 57 -23.36 -7.52 -17.02
CA LYS A 57 -23.53 -8.06 -18.38
C LYS A 57 -22.62 -9.27 -18.58
N THR A 58 -22.94 -10.14 -19.53
CA THR A 58 -22.13 -11.31 -19.89
C THR A 58 -22.00 -11.45 -21.39
N ASP A 59 -20.90 -12.05 -21.85
CA ASP A 59 -20.74 -12.53 -23.22
C ASP A 59 -20.93 -14.05 -23.33
N GLY A 60 -21.45 -14.69 -22.27
CA GLY A 60 -21.65 -16.11 -22.13
C GLY A 60 -20.54 -16.84 -21.38
N ASN A 61 -19.32 -16.36 -21.42
CA ASN A 61 -18.17 -16.95 -20.73
C ASN A 61 -17.64 -16.06 -19.59
N ASN A 62 -17.77 -14.76 -19.74
CA ASN A 62 -17.23 -13.78 -18.83
C ASN A 62 -18.33 -12.88 -18.27
N CYS A 63 -18.13 -12.42 -17.03
CA CYS A 63 -18.98 -11.46 -16.38
C CYS A 63 -18.28 -10.10 -16.36
N TYR A 64 -19.05 -9.04 -16.62
CA TYR A 64 -18.59 -7.66 -16.67
C TYR A 64 -19.52 -6.78 -15.83
N LEU A 65 -18.97 -5.74 -15.23
CA LEU A 65 -19.78 -4.66 -14.69
C LEU A 65 -20.25 -3.76 -15.84
N VAL A 66 -21.52 -3.34 -15.81
CA VAL A 66 -22.08 -2.38 -16.78
C VAL A 66 -21.28 -1.07 -16.74
N GLY A 67 -20.95 -0.52 -17.90
CA GLY A 67 -20.02 0.62 -18.03
C GLY A 67 -18.55 0.21 -18.15
N THR A 68 -18.24 -1.10 -18.12
CA THR A 68 -16.89 -1.60 -18.37
C THR A 68 -16.89 -2.73 -19.40
N ASN A 69 -15.73 -2.98 -20.02
CA ASN A 69 -15.47 -4.20 -20.80
C ASN A 69 -14.28 -4.99 -20.25
N ARG A 70 -13.86 -4.73 -19.01
CA ARG A 70 -12.92 -5.57 -18.27
C ARG A 70 -13.63 -6.79 -17.70
N THR A 71 -13.11 -7.96 -18.01
CA THR A 71 -13.57 -9.21 -17.42
C THR A 71 -13.39 -9.17 -15.91
N MET A 72 -14.45 -9.52 -15.19
CA MET A 72 -14.38 -9.65 -13.74
C MET A 72 -13.67 -10.97 -13.39
N PRO A 73 -12.72 -10.95 -12.44
CA PRO A 73 -12.08 -12.18 -11.96
C PRO A 73 -13.09 -13.18 -11.41
N SER A 74 -12.89 -14.47 -11.67
CA SER A 74 -13.83 -15.52 -11.24
C SER A 74 -14.05 -15.54 -9.72
N LEU A 75 -13.01 -15.32 -8.92
CA LEU A 75 -13.13 -15.22 -7.47
C LEU A 75 -14.03 -14.07 -7.02
N LEU A 76 -13.97 -12.94 -7.72
CA LEU A 76 -14.83 -11.79 -7.45
C LEU A 76 -16.27 -12.07 -7.89
N VAL A 77 -16.48 -12.73 -9.03
CA VAL A 77 -17.79 -13.20 -9.49
C VAL A 77 -18.41 -14.16 -8.47
N GLU A 78 -17.65 -15.16 -8.01
CA GLU A 78 -18.07 -16.10 -6.96
C GLU A 78 -18.53 -15.34 -5.68
N LYS A 79 -17.80 -14.32 -5.29
CA LYS A 79 -18.15 -13.50 -4.11
C LYS A 79 -19.43 -12.68 -4.31
N PHE A 80 -19.62 -12.08 -5.48
CA PHE A 80 -20.88 -11.41 -5.81
C PHE A 80 -22.07 -12.39 -5.78
N ILE A 81 -21.89 -13.57 -6.34
CA ILE A 81 -22.92 -14.63 -6.30
C ILE A 81 -23.29 -14.97 -4.86
N GLU A 82 -22.30 -15.16 -3.99
CA GLU A 82 -22.51 -15.44 -2.56
C GLU A 82 -23.36 -14.33 -1.89
N VAL A 83 -22.97 -13.06 -2.07
CA VAL A 83 -23.67 -11.91 -1.48
C VAL A 83 -25.11 -11.82 -2.01
N VAL A 84 -25.32 -11.95 -3.32
CA VAL A 84 -26.63 -11.88 -3.96
C VAL A 84 -27.53 -13.03 -3.48
N TYR A 85 -27.04 -14.26 -3.39
CA TYR A 85 -27.80 -15.37 -2.84
C TYR A 85 -28.19 -15.16 -1.38
N LYS A 86 -27.28 -14.64 -0.57
CA LYS A 86 -27.55 -14.29 0.83
C LYS A 86 -28.67 -13.24 0.94
N LEU A 87 -28.64 -12.21 0.11
CA LEU A 87 -29.69 -11.18 0.06
C LEU A 87 -31.02 -11.75 -0.40
N LYS A 88 -31.00 -12.54 -1.46
CA LYS A 88 -32.21 -13.21 -2.00
C LYS A 88 -32.87 -14.14 -0.97
N THR A 89 -32.05 -14.87 -0.20
CA THR A 89 -32.56 -15.83 0.81
C THR A 89 -33.13 -15.11 2.03
N ASN A 90 -32.48 -14.02 2.48
CA ASN A 90 -32.90 -13.27 3.68
C ASN A 90 -34.11 -12.37 3.44
N SER A 91 -34.45 -12.07 2.18
CA SER A 91 -35.52 -11.12 1.81
C SER A 91 -36.84 -11.77 1.39
N TRP A 92 -37.03 -13.06 1.67
CA TRP A 92 -38.13 -13.91 1.19
C TRP A 92 -39.56 -13.32 1.29
N ASN A 93 -39.82 -12.26 2.03
CA ASN A 93 -41.18 -11.78 2.33
C ASN A 93 -41.44 -10.29 2.02
N GLY A 94 -40.64 -9.62 1.20
CA GLY A 94 -40.80 -8.18 0.95
C GLY A 94 -41.08 -7.83 -0.52
N PRO A 95 -41.79 -6.74 -0.80
CA PRO A 95 -42.03 -6.24 -2.17
C PRO A 95 -40.79 -5.59 -2.80
N THR A 96 -39.63 -5.62 -2.13
CA THR A 96 -38.37 -4.99 -2.57
C THR A 96 -37.73 -5.84 -3.67
N SER A 97 -37.36 -5.20 -4.77
CA SER A 97 -36.62 -5.89 -5.84
C SER A 97 -35.25 -6.35 -5.40
N LEU A 98 -34.68 -7.35 -6.06
CA LEU A 98 -33.32 -7.82 -5.76
C LEU A 98 -32.30 -6.69 -6.00
N GLN A 99 -32.48 -5.86 -7.03
CA GLN A 99 -31.63 -4.71 -7.30
C GLN A 99 -31.64 -3.71 -6.13
N GLU A 100 -32.82 -3.36 -5.60
CA GLU A 100 -32.93 -2.44 -4.45
C GLU A 100 -32.27 -2.99 -3.18
N LEU A 101 -32.28 -4.32 -3.00
CA LEU A 101 -31.57 -4.95 -1.88
C LEU A 101 -30.06 -4.85 -2.07
N CYS A 102 -29.56 -5.13 -3.26
CA CYS A 102 -28.14 -4.98 -3.62
C CYS A 102 -27.66 -3.52 -3.49
N ASP A 103 -28.49 -2.57 -3.93
CA ASP A 103 -28.16 -1.12 -3.85
C ASP A 103 -28.03 -0.62 -2.41
N LYS A 104 -28.68 -1.27 -1.46
CA LYS A 104 -28.64 -0.93 -0.02
C LYS A 104 -27.62 -1.75 0.78
N ASP A 105 -27.10 -2.82 0.21
CA ASP A 105 -26.16 -3.72 0.89
C ASP A 105 -24.73 -3.19 0.81
N ASP A 106 -24.12 -3.00 1.96
CA ASP A 106 -22.78 -2.42 2.06
C ASP A 106 -21.68 -3.36 1.51
N GLU A 107 -21.85 -4.69 1.63
CA GLU A 107 -20.90 -5.67 1.10
C GLU A 107 -20.95 -5.68 -0.44
N TYR A 108 -22.14 -5.68 -1.01
CA TYR A 108 -22.33 -5.59 -2.46
C TYR A 108 -21.74 -4.30 -3.03
N GLN A 109 -22.05 -3.15 -2.42
CA GLN A 109 -21.55 -1.86 -2.88
C GLN A 109 -20.03 -1.75 -2.74
N SER A 110 -19.45 -2.32 -1.68
CA SER A 110 -18.00 -2.37 -1.50
C SER A 110 -17.30 -3.11 -2.64
N LEU A 111 -17.81 -4.29 -3.00
CA LEU A 111 -17.26 -5.10 -4.10
C LEU A 111 -17.40 -4.39 -5.45
N LYS A 112 -18.57 -3.78 -5.71
CA LYS A 112 -18.84 -3.02 -6.93
C LYS A 112 -17.88 -1.83 -7.08
N ASN A 113 -17.75 -1.03 -6.05
CA ASN A 113 -16.86 0.13 -6.04
C ASN A 113 -15.39 -0.30 -6.16
N PHE A 114 -14.98 -1.38 -5.47
CA PHE A 114 -13.64 -1.95 -5.60
C PHE A 114 -13.31 -2.32 -7.05
N PHE A 115 -14.20 -3.04 -7.70
CA PHE A 115 -13.95 -3.45 -9.10
C PHE A 115 -13.95 -2.25 -10.05
N MET A 116 -14.80 -1.24 -9.83
CA MET A 116 -14.78 0.00 -10.62
C MET A 116 -13.43 0.71 -10.50
N TRP A 117 -12.86 0.81 -9.30
CA TRP A 117 -11.52 1.36 -9.11
C TRP A 117 -10.43 0.52 -9.79
N CYS A 118 -10.54 -0.81 -9.72
CA CYS A 118 -9.64 -1.70 -10.46
C CYS A 118 -9.72 -1.49 -11.98
N CYS A 119 -10.91 -1.21 -12.51
CA CYS A 119 -11.09 -0.92 -13.94
C CYS A 119 -10.36 0.35 -14.40
N LEU A 120 -10.14 1.30 -13.50
CA LEU A 120 -9.37 2.53 -13.76
C LEU A 120 -7.86 2.33 -13.61
N ASN A 121 -7.40 1.19 -13.11
CA ASN A 121 -5.98 0.88 -13.05
C ASN A 121 -5.44 0.59 -14.47
N PRO A 122 -4.25 1.10 -14.84
CA PRO A 122 -3.68 0.84 -16.16
C PRO A 122 -3.38 -0.63 -16.43
N ARG A 123 -3.17 -1.45 -15.38
CA ARG A 123 -2.96 -2.89 -15.51
C ARG A 123 -4.29 -3.63 -15.47
N ALA A 124 -4.54 -4.44 -16.50
CA ALA A 124 -5.78 -5.22 -16.58
C ALA A 124 -5.85 -6.32 -15.49
N GLU A 125 -4.71 -6.91 -15.18
CA GLU A 125 -4.56 -8.04 -14.26
C GLU A 125 -4.72 -7.64 -12.79
N VAL A 126 -4.65 -6.35 -12.46
CA VAL A 126 -4.63 -5.87 -11.07
C VAL A 126 -5.86 -6.31 -10.28
N ALA A 127 -7.02 -6.43 -10.92
CA ALA A 127 -8.24 -6.84 -10.23
C ALA A 127 -8.15 -8.27 -9.71
N ASP A 128 -7.63 -9.21 -10.52
CA ASP A 128 -7.45 -10.61 -10.11
C ASP A 128 -6.34 -10.76 -9.07
N GLU A 129 -5.17 -10.16 -9.34
CA GLU A 129 -4.03 -10.22 -8.42
C GLU A 129 -4.37 -9.63 -7.06
N LEU A 130 -4.98 -8.44 -7.06
CA LEU A 130 -5.30 -7.73 -5.82
C LEU A 130 -6.42 -8.42 -5.06
N TYR A 131 -7.50 -8.84 -5.74
CA TYR A 131 -8.61 -9.50 -5.05
C TYR A 131 -8.17 -10.83 -4.43
N ARG A 132 -7.36 -11.63 -5.12
CA ARG A 132 -6.76 -12.84 -4.59
C ARG A 132 -5.91 -12.55 -3.36
N PHE A 133 -5.03 -11.55 -3.44
CA PHE A 133 -4.19 -11.12 -2.33
C PHE A 133 -5.03 -10.69 -1.11
N LEU A 134 -6.10 -9.92 -1.31
CA LEU A 134 -6.99 -9.49 -0.24
C LEU A 134 -7.72 -10.68 0.39
N GLN A 135 -8.17 -11.64 -0.41
CA GLN A 135 -8.86 -12.84 0.06
C GLN A 135 -7.95 -13.75 0.87
N GLU A 136 -6.73 -14.04 0.37
CA GLU A 136 -5.75 -14.89 1.03
C GLU A 136 -5.29 -14.30 2.39
N ASN A 137 -5.28 -12.99 2.52
CA ASN A 137 -4.84 -12.28 3.71
C ASN A 137 -5.99 -11.73 4.58
N SER A 138 -7.22 -12.13 4.32
CA SER A 138 -8.41 -11.73 5.10
C SER A 138 -8.64 -10.21 5.18
N PHE A 139 -8.21 -9.46 4.18
CA PHE A 139 -8.48 -8.03 4.07
C PHE A 139 -9.95 -7.74 3.84
N ARG A 140 -10.35 -6.57 4.29
CA ARG A 140 -11.69 -6.04 4.03
C ARG A 140 -11.61 -4.86 3.06
N ILE A 141 -12.60 -4.82 2.19
CA ILE A 141 -12.81 -3.73 1.25
C ILE A 141 -13.77 -2.75 1.93
N THR A 142 -13.44 -1.46 1.90
CA THR A 142 -14.31 -0.42 2.45
C THR A 142 -15.53 -0.22 1.56
N LYS A 143 -16.55 0.48 2.08
CA LYS A 143 -17.77 0.77 1.32
C LYS A 143 -17.49 1.53 0.02
N GLN A 144 -16.46 2.37 0.01
CA GLN A 144 -16.02 3.13 -1.16
C GLN A 144 -15.13 2.33 -2.11
N GLY A 145 -14.85 1.07 -1.79
CA GLY A 145 -14.06 0.17 -2.63
C GLY A 145 -12.54 0.26 -2.41
N PHE A 146 -12.09 0.91 -1.34
CA PHE A 146 -10.68 0.93 -0.95
C PHE A 146 -10.36 -0.25 -0.03
N PHE A 147 -9.09 -0.49 0.21
CA PHE A 147 -8.65 -1.48 1.19
C PHE A 147 -7.61 -0.90 2.14
N VAL A 148 -7.50 -1.49 3.32
CA VAL A 148 -6.53 -1.09 4.34
C VAL A 148 -5.43 -2.13 4.43
N ALA A 149 -4.20 -1.66 4.54
CA ALA A 149 -3.01 -2.49 4.67
C ALA A 149 -2.07 -1.93 5.75
N LEU A 150 -0.99 -2.64 6.03
CA LEU A 150 0.06 -2.22 6.94
C LEU A 150 1.26 -1.62 6.20
N ARG A 151 1.86 -0.62 6.81
CA ARG A 151 3.15 -0.07 6.43
C ARG A 151 4.01 0.12 7.68
N ASN A 152 5.23 -0.43 7.69
CA ASN A 152 6.21 -0.08 8.71
C ASN A 152 6.93 1.21 8.33
N VAL A 153 7.17 2.02 9.33
CA VAL A 153 7.73 3.37 9.20
C VAL A 153 8.75 3.60 10.30
N VAL A 154 9.61 4.58 10.09
CA VAL A 154 10.58 5.07 11.08
C VAL A 154 10.04 6.35 11.66
N THR A 155 9.96 6.43 12.99
CA THR A 155 9.57 7.64 13.69
C THR A 155 10.62 8.72 13.45
N LEU A 156 10.22 9.85 12.90
CA LEU A 156 11.07 11.02 12.82
C LEU A 156 11.07 11.70 14.19
N HIS A 157 12.27 11.86 14.74
CA HIS A 157 12.44 12.44 16.05
C HIS A 157 11.81 13.83 16.13
N GLY A 158 10.72 13.92 16.85
CA GLY A 158 9.93 15.11 17.14
C GLY A 158 9.42 15.01 18.55
N SER A 159 10.26 14.52 19.50
CA SER A 159 9.83 14.43 20.89
C SER A 159 9.47 15.82 21.42
N PRO A 160 8.55 15.95 22.39
CA PRO A 160 8.23 17.22 23.05
C PRO A 160 9.50 17.94 23.55
N GLU A 161 10.50 17.18 23.99
CA GLU A 161 11.80 17.69 24.44
C GLU A 161 12.58 18.36 23.30
N LEU A 162 12.59 17.74 22.11
CA LEU A 162 13.21 18.35 20.92
C LEU A 162 12.49 19.63 20.53
N VAL A 163 11.16 19.63 20.48
CA VAL A 163 10.36 20.81 20.13
C VAL A 163 10.66 21.96 21.10
N HIS A 164 10.70 21.68 22.40
CA HIS A 164 11.02 22.68 23.43
C HIS A 164 12.43 23.19 23.30
N PHE A 165 13.41 22.30 23.13
CA PHE A 165 14.81 22.65 22.94
C PHE A 165 15.02 23.54 21.71
N ILE A 166 14.47 23.17 20.56
CA ILE A 166 14.62 23.90 19.31
C ILE A 166 13.99 25.29 19.39
N SER A 167 12.75 25.40 19.91
CA SER A 167 12.05 26.67 20.03
C SER A 167 12.83 27.66 20.88
N ASN A 168 13.33 27.23 22.03
CA ASN A 168 14.12 28.06 22.92
C ASN A 168 15.47 28.42 22.31
N THR A 169 16.14 27.49 21.69
CA THR A 169 17.49 27.65 21.13
C THR A 169 17.49 28.54 19.90
N TYR A 170 16.55 28.36 18.99
CA TYR A 170 16.42 29.18 17.78
C TYR A 170 16.23 30.65 18.11
N ASN A 171 15.34 30.96 19.05
CA ASN A 171 15.10 32.33 19.48
C ASN A 171 16.31 32.97 20.15
N LYS A 172 17.04 32.21 20.96
CA LYS A 172 18.33 32.69 21.55
C LYS A 172 19.36 32.99 20.47
N VAL A 173 19.58 32.07 19.53
CA VAL A 173 20.55 32.24 18.44
C VAL A 173 20.21 33.46 17.59
N LYS A 174 18.92 33.67 17.28
CA LYS A 174 18.47 34.78 16.45
C LYS A 174 18.49 36.10 17.18
N ALA A 175 17.93 36.17 18.37
CA ALA A 175 17.71 37.43 19.11
C ALA A 175 18.92 37.87 19.94
N VAL A 176 19.57 36.92 20.61
CA VAL A 176 20.66 37.28 21.59
C VAL A 176 22.00 37.30 20.89
N TRP A 177 22.26 36.36 19.98
CA TRP A 177 23.59 36.25 19.38
C TRP A 177 23.73 36.93 18.01
N GLY A 178 22.61 37.43 17.44
CA GLY A 178 22.58 38.00 16.09
C GLY A 178 23.13 37.04 15.02
N LYS A 179 23.20 35.76 15.33
CA LYS A 179 23.77 34.72 14.46
C LYS A 179 22.76 34.22 13.45
N LYS A 180 23.27 33.65 12.37
CA LYS A 180 22.42 33.02 11.35
C LYS A 180 22.11 31.59 11.80
N PRO A 181 20.83 31.24 12.15
CA PRO A 181 20.49 29.91 12.66
C PRO A 181 20.88 28.75 11.72
N LYS A 182 20.97 28.99 10.41
CA LYS A 182 21.42 28.01 9.42
C LYS A 182 22.87 27.52 9.59
N LYS A 183 23.68 28.23 10.42
CA LYS A 183 25.08 27.87 10.72
C LYS A 183 25.20 26.94 11.92
N TYR A 184 24.11 26.51 12.50
CA TYR A 184 24.11 25.66 13.68
C TYR A 184 23.47 24.31 13.35
N THR A 185 24.12 23.23 13.78
CA THR A 185 23.66 21.85 13.70
C THR A 185 23.22 21.35 15.07
N VAL A 186 22.15 20.61 15.12
CA VAL A 186 21.61 19.98 16.32
C VAL A 186 22.05 18.53 16.37
N PHE A 187 22.52 18.10 17.52
CA PHE A 187 22.93 16.73 17.82
C PHE A 187 22.18 16.21 19.05
N LEU A 188 21.97 14.91 19.11
CA LEU A 188 21.53 14.17 20.28
C LEU A 188 22.72 13.37 20.82
N ASP A 189 23.20 13.73 21.99
CA ASP A 189 24.32 13.05 22.65
C ASP A 189 23.89 12.58 24.02
N LYS A 190 23.92 11.26 24.26
CA LYS A 190 23.58 10.63 25.54
C LYS A 190 22.22 11.08 26.11
N GLY A 191 21.23 11.31 25.22
CA GLY A 191 19.88 11.74 25.60
C GLY A 191 19.70 13.25 25.77
N GLU A 192 20.74 14.06 25.52
CA GLU A 192 20.69 15.52 25.58
C GLU A 192 20.86 16.15 24.20
N TYR A 193 20.05 17.18 23.89
CA TYR A 193 20.19 17.93 22.65
C TYR A 193 21.26 19.02 22.80
N LYS A 194 22.16 19.07 21.81
CA LYS A 194 23.26 20.06 21.74
C LYS A 194 23.21 20.80 20.41
N ILE A 195 23.67 22.08 20.41
CA ILE A 195 23.87 22.81 19.16
C ILE A 195 25.37 23.12 18.99
N VAL A 196 25.82 22.95 17.75
CA VAL A 196 27.22 23.23 17.38
C VAL A 196 27.21 24.16 16.18
N HIS A 197 28.04 25.22 16.26
CA HIS A 197 28.27 26.12 15.13
C HIS A 197 29.13 25.41 14.07
N GLU A 198 28.93 25.72 12.78
CA GLU A 198 29.66 25.10 11.66
C GLU A 198 31.20 25.07 11.87
N LYS A 199 31.77 26.10 12.49
CA LYS A 199 33.21 26.20 12.83
C LYS A 199 33.64 25.26 13.96
N GLY A 200 32.71 24.74 14.73
CA GLY A 200 32.97 23.80 15.82
C GLY A 200 32.73 22.34 15.43
N LEU A 201 32.42 22.06 14.17
CA LEU A 201 32.23 20.70 13.69
C LEU A 201 33.54 19.95 13.44
N TYR A 202 34.62 20.71 13.35
CA TYR A 202 35.95 20.18 13.08
C TYR A 202 36.95 20.80 14.07
N GLU A 203 37.93 20.02 14.48
CA GLU A 203 39.13 20.51 15.16
C GLU A 203 40.31 20.48 14.18
N THR A 204 41.12 21.51 14.25
CA THR A 204 42.40 21.54 13.52
C THR A 204 43.46 20.84 14.38
N ARG A 205 44.01 19.77 13.84
CA ARG A 205 45.13 19.07 14.46
C ARG A 205 46.38 19.35 13.64
N THR A 206 47.40 19.75 14.30
CA THR A 206 48.71 19.96 13.68
C THR A 206 49.65 18.89 14.18
N GLU A 207 50.25 18.18 13.26
CA GLU A 207 51.25 17.15 13.53
C GLU A 207 52.56 17.59 12.88
N LEU A 208 53.65 17.42 13.61
CA LEU A 208 54.98 17.61 13.07
C LEU A 208 55.37 16.33 12.33
N ILE A 209 55.60 16.46 11.04
CA ILE A 209 56.00 15.34 10.19
C ILE A 209 57.52 15.39 10.11
N GLU A 210 58.15 14.35 10.59
CA GLU A 210 59.62 14.16 10.57
C GLU A 210 60.03 13.03 9.64
N GLU A 211 59.03 12.18 9.22
CA GLU A 211 59.21 11.07 8.31
C GLU A 211 58.13 11.09 7.26
N GLU A 212 58.47 10.91 6.00
CA GLU A 212 57.54 10.72 4.88
C GLU A 212 57.67 9.34 4.29
N TRP A 213 56.55 8.84 3.75
CA TRP A 213 56.54 7.58 3.04
C TRP A 213 57.18 7.74 1.66
N ASP A 214 58.25 6.99 1.42
CA ASP A 214 58.88 6.92 0.10
C ASP A 214 58.29 5.72 -0.71
N ASP A 215 57.61 6.07 -1.77
CA ASP A 215 56.97 5.04 -2.66
C ASP A 215 57.98 4.18 -3.44
N TYR A 216 59.20 4.65 -3.55
CA TYR A 216 60.26 3.93 -4.27
C TYR A 216 60.99 2.92 -3.39
N GLU A 217 61.24 3.33 -2.13
CA GLU A 217 61.92 2.44 -1.15
C GLU A 217 60.92 1.65 -0.30
N GLU A 218 59.59 1.92 -0.46
CA GLU A 218 58.50 1.28 0.28
C GLU A 218 58.73 1.35 1.82
N CYS A 219 59.27 2.46 2.31
CA CYS A 219 59.51 2.69 3.73
C CYS A 219 59.35 4.19 4.11
N TYR A 220 59.32 4.47 5.41
CA TYR A 220 59.36 5.83 5.92
C TYR A 220 60.80 6.34 5.95
N VAL A 221 61.06 7.51 5.35
CA VAL A 221 62.35 8.17 5.32
C VAL A 221 62.30 9.50 6.12
N GLU A 222 63.38 9.86 6.81
CA GLU A 222 63.50 11.14 7.50
C GLU A 222 63.42 12.28 6.49
N CYS A 223 62.57 13.27 6.78
CA CYS A 223 62.44 14.50 6.00
C CYS A 223 62.74 15.72 6.86
N GLU A 224 62.92 16.90 6.24
CA GLU A 224 62.97 18.16 7.03
C GLU A 224 61.64 18.34 7.74
N PRO A 225 61.62 18.52 9.08
CA PRO A 225 60.37 18.64 9.84
C PRO A 225 59.51 19.79 9.34
N TYR A 226 58.24 19.46 9.02
CA TYR A 226 57.24 20.46 8.67
C TYR A 226 55.93 20.20 9.41
N GLU A 227 55.15 21.29 9.64
CA GLU A 227 53.86 21.23 10.27
C GLU A 227 52.78 20.89 9.22
N ASN A 228 52.10 19.76 9.40
CA ASN A 228 50.94 19.41 8.62
C ASN A 228 49.67 19.58 9.45
N SER A 229 48.80 20.47 9.00
CA SER A 229 47.54 20.78 9.68
C SER A 229 46.36 20.22 8.89
N PHE A 230 45.57 19.41 9.55
CA PHE A 230 44.36 18.82 8.97
C PHE A 230 43.15 18.99 9.88
N GLU A 231 41.97 19.05 9.29
CA GLU A 231 40.71 19.15 10.02
C GLU A 231 40.13 17.76 10.28
N LEU A 232 39.87 17.43 11.54
CA LEU A 232 39.21 16.22 11.98
C LEU A 232 37.77 16.53 12.42
N PRO A 233 36.78 15.73 11.99
CA PRO A 233 35.43 15.89 12.48
C PRO A 233 35.34 15.53 13.96
N ILE A 234 34.66 16.38 14.73
CA ILE A 234 34.39 16.14 16.16
C ILE A 234 33.09 15.33 16.24
N GLU A 235 33.11 14.22 16.98
CA GLU A 235 31.93 13.42 17.24
C GLU A 235 31.07 14.06 18.34
N TYR A 236 29.85 14.44 17.96
CA TYR A 236 28.84 15.05 18.85
C TYR A 236 27.63 14.15 19.13
N GLY A 237 27.72 12.87 18.82
CA GLY A 237 26.58 11.95 18.89
C GLY A 237 25.74 11.96 17.60
N GLU A 238 24.44 11.63 17.69
CA GLU A 238 23.56 11.53 16.53
C GLU A 238 23.23 12.92 15.95
N ARG A 239 23.48 13.12 14.67
CA ARG A 239 23.14 14.35 13.97
C ARG A 239 21.64 14.40 13.64
N ILE A 240 20.91 15.32 14.28
CA ILE A 240 19.47 15.52 14.05
C ILE A 240 19.21 16.41 12.82
N GLY A 241 20.05 17.43 12.58
CA GLY A 241 19.90 18.28 11.40
C GLY A 241 20.28 19.74 11.66
N ASN A 242 20.01 20.59 10.68
CA ASN A 242 20.28 22.04 10.79
C ASN A 242 19.22 22.73 11.66
N LEU A 243 19.62 23.59 12.58
CA LEU A 243 18.74 24.29 13.52
C LEU A 243 17.61 25.07 12.82
N LYS A 244 17.93 25.75 11.71
CA LYS A 244 16.93 26.54 10.98
C LYS A 244 15.88 25.63 10.33
N ASP A 245 16.31 24.55 9.71
CA ASP A 245 15.43 23.65 8.97
C ASP A 245 14.52 22.89 9.94
N ILE A 246 15.08 22.43 11.07
CA ILE A 246 14.30 21.81 12.13
C ILE A 246 13.27 22.80 12.70
N TYR A 247 13.65 24.05 12.96
CA TYR A 247 12.74 25.07 13.49
C TYR A 247 11.58 25.37 12.53
N LEU A 248 11.85 25.50 11.24
CA LEU A 248 10.80 25.73 10.23
C LEU A 248 9.83 24.55 10.10
N ASP A 249 10.30 23.36 10.47
CA ASP A 249 9.52 22.14 10.43
C ASP A 249 8.88 21.77 11.79
N LEU A 250 9.06 22.56 12.84
CA LEU A 250 8.50 22.29 14.17
C LEU A 250 6.99 22.10 14.20
N PRO A 251 6.18 22.90 13.48
CA PRO A 251 4.73 22.67 13.43
C PRO A 251 4.37 21.28 12.93
N ASN A 252 5.20 20.72 12.05
CA ASN A 252 5.03 19.39 11.48
C ASN A 252 5.61 18.28 12.37
N ARG A 253 6.54 18.59 13.25
CA ARG A 253 7.20 17.65 14.17
C ARG A 253 6.44 17.43 15.47
N SER A 254 5.50 18.32 15.81
CA SER A 254 4.59 18.12 16.94
C SER A 254 3.49 17.07 16.63
N GLU A 255 3.30 16.73 15.37
CA GLU A 255 2.45 15.66 14.91
C GLU A 255 3.28 14.39 14.74
N ASN A 256 2.69 13.22 14.95
CA ASN A 256 3.32 11.93 14.69
C ASN A 256 3.77 11.86 13.23
N ARG A 257 5.04 12.13 13.00
CA ARG A 257 5.67 12.20 11.68
C ARG A 257 6.62 11.04 11.51
N PHE A 258 6.53 10.40 10.39
CA PHE A 258 7.28 9.20 10.05
C PHE A 258 7.95 9.34 8.70
N THR A 259 8.87 8.43 8.43
CA THR A 259 9.48 8.25 7.11
C THR A 259 9.59 6.77 6.77
N ASP A 260 9.94 6.45 5.53
CA ASP A 260 10.26 5.10 5.12
C ASP A 260 11.65 4.69 5.62
N ASP A 261 11.82 3.41 5.91
CA ASP A 261 13.08 2.88 6.45
C ASP A 261 14.21 2.82 5.40
N TRP A 262 13.86 2.71 4.13
CA TRP A 262 14.83 2.50 3.06
C TRP A 262 15.47 3.79 2.57
N THR A 263 14.66 4.73 2.07
CA THR A 263 15.17 5.99 1.48
C THR A 263 15.24 7.12 2.49
N LYS A 264 14.42 7.06 3.55
CA LYS A 264 14.23 8.09 4.57
C LYS A 264 13.85 9.46 4.00
N THR A 265 13.17 9.45 2.84
CA THR A 265 12.82 10.68 2.10
C THR A 265 11.34 11.03 2.14
N PHE A 266 10.46 10.06 2.43
CA PHE A 266 9.03 10.30 2.47
C PHE A 266 8.60 10.99 3.77
N ASP A 267 7.69 11.96 3.65
CA ASP A 267 7.01 12.62 4.76
C ASP A 267 5.67 11.90 5.00
N ILE A 268 5.65 11.00 5.97
CA ILE A 268 4.50 10.15 6.29
C ILE A 268 3.81 10.70 7.52
N ARG A 269 2.53 11.07 7.40
CA ARG A 269 1.68 11.59 8.50
C ARG A 269 0.28 11.03 8.38
N VAL A 270 -0.33 10.75 9.51
CA VAL A 270 -1.74 10.34 9.56
C VAL A 270 -2.62 11.45 8.98
N GLY A 271 -3.56 11.09 8.12
CA GLY A 271 -4.47 12.01 7.45
C GLY A 271 -3.89 12.73 6.22
N LYS A 272 -2.61 12.52 5.90
CA LYS A 272 -1.96 13.15 4.74
C LYS A 272 -1.52 12.11 3.71
N PRO A 273 -1.98 12.20 2.46
CA PRO A 273 -1.55 11.27 1.42
C PRO A 273 -0.05 11.29 1.19
N VAL A 274 0.50 10.11 1.02
CA VAL A 274 1.89 9.90 0.62
C VAL A 274 1.89 9.38 -0.80
N SER A 275 2.57 10.07 -1.70
CA SER A 275 2.62 9.71 -3.10
C SER A 275 4.03 9.74 -3.67
N MET A 276 4.23 8.99 -4.74
CA MET A 276 5.42 9.07 -5.58
C MET A 276 5.01 9.12 -7.07
N PRO A 277 5.85 9.69 -7.94
CA PRO A 277 5.54 9.74 -9.36
C PRO A 277 5.35 8.34 -9.95
N LYS A 278 4.27 8.14 -10.72
CA LYS A 278 3.92 6.86 -11.37
C LYS A 278 5.06 6.34 -12.25
N GLU A 279 5.75 7.26 -12.93
CA GLU A 279 6.85 6.98 -13.86
C GLU A 279 8.09 6.42 -13.16
N LYS A 280 8.19 6.65 -11.84
CA LYS A 280 9.26 6.11 -10.99
C LYS A 280 8.92 4.75 -10.40
N CYS A 281 7.69 4.29 -10.54
CA CYS A 281 7.28 2.98 -10.06
C CYS A 281 7.68 1.89 -11.07
N ASN A 282 8.15 0.77 -10.56
CA ASN A 282 8.34 -0.43 -11.38
C ASN A 282 7.03 -1.24 -11.39
N TRP A 283 6.42 -1.36 -12.55
CA TRP A 283 5.14 -2.06 -12.77
C TRP A 283 5.27 -3.58 -12.94
N SER A 284 6.48 -4.13 -12.78
CA SER A 284 6.69 -5.59 -12.77
C SER A 284 6.15 -6.23 -11.50
N THR A 285 5.47 -7.37 -11.62
CA THR A 285 4.97 -8.16 -10.49
C THR A 285 6.02 -9.09 -9.90
N GLN A 286 7.09 -9.39 -10.66
CA GLN A 286 8.09 -10.40 -10.29
C GLN A 286 9.10 -9.93 -9.24
N ASP A 287 9.24 -8.62 -9.02
CA ASP A 287 10.23 -8.06 -8.10
C ASP A 287 9.54 -7.41 -6.89
N CYS A 288 9.60 -8.09 -5.76
CA CYS A 288 9.02 -7.59 -4.50
C CYS A 288 9.79 -6.39 -3.90
N MET A 289 11.02 -6.13 -4.34
CA MET A 289 11.86 -5.00 -3.90
C MET A 289 11.86 -3.84 -4.88
N ALA A 290 11.09 -3.95 -5.97
CA ALA A 290 11.01 -2.92 -7.00
C ALA A 290 10.45 -1.59 -6.48
N ALA A 291 10.72 -0.50 -7.20
CA ALA A 291 10.28 0.84 -6.83
C ALA A 291 8.76 0.95 -6.76
N GLY A 292 8.28 1.55 -5.68
CA GLY A 292 6.87 1.73 -5.33
C GLY A 292 6.71 1.92 -3.82
N LEU A 293 5.56 2.42 -3.39
CA LEU A 293 5.21 2.50 -1.98
C LEU A 293 4.71 1.12 -1.52
N HIS A 294 5.50 0.43 -0.72
CA HIS A 294 5.20 -0.93 -0.27
C HIS A 294 4.15 -0.96 0.83
N PHE A 295 3.31 -1.97 0.80
CA PHE A 295 2.36 -2.33 1.85
C PHE A 295 2.31 -3.85 2.05
N THR A 296 1.81 -4.29 3.20
CA THR A 296 1.66 -5.72 3.53
C THR A 296 0.38 -5.97 4.34
N ALA A 297 0.02 -7.25 4.41
CA ALA A 297 -1.04 -7.75 5.29
C ALA A 297 -0.54 -8.13 6.68
N ASP A 298 0.75 -8.40 6.83
CA ASP A 298 1.32 -9.01 8.01
C ASP A 298 2.67 -8.39 8.37
N GLN A 299 2.90 -8.22 9.67
CA GLN A 299 4.15 -7.73 10.23
C GLN A 299 5.32 -8.70 10.04
N ILE A 300 5.07 -10.00 9.92
CA ILE A 300 6.11 -11.03 9.74
C ILE A 300 7.01 -10.71 8.55
N HIS A 301 6.45 -10.12 7.50
CA HIS A 301 7.19 -9.78 6.28
C HIS A 301 7.98 -8.47 6.36
N TYR A 302 7.90 -7.76 7.49
CA TYR A 302 8.63 -6.52 7.77
C TYR A 302 9.52 -6.60 9.01
N VAL A 303 9.93 -7.82 9.40
CA VAL A 303 10.87 -8.00 10.52
C VAL A 303 12.14 -7.19 10.28
N GLY A 304 12.52 -6.37 11.26
CA GLY A 304 13.72 -5.52 11.19
C GLY A 304 13.55 -4.20 10.43
N CYS A 305 12.37 -3.92 9.84
CA CYS A 305 12.11 -2.65 9.13
C CYS A 305 11.25 -1.72 10.00
N GLY A 306 11.74 -0.49 10.24
CA GLY A 306 11.03 0.54 11.00
C GLY A 306 10.87 0.24 12.49
N ASP A 307 10.42 1.21 13.24
CA ASP A 307 10.15 1.14 14.68
C ASP A 307 8.65 1.27 15.01
N GLN A 308 7.84 1.68 14.05
CA GLN A 308 6.42 1.93 14.18
C GLN A 308 5.65 1.34 12.99
N SER A 309 4.35 1.10 13.17
CA SER A 309 3.44 0.69 12.10
C SER A 309 2.33 1.71 11.89
N VAL A 310 1.92 1.88 10.66
CA VAL A 310 0.76 2.68 10.28
C VAL A 310 -0.19 1.83 9.43
N LEU A 311 -1.48 2.01 9.65
CA LEU A 311 -2.49 1.54 8.74
C LEU A 311 -2.62 2.53 7.60
N VAL A 312 -2.66 2.01 6.38
CA VAL A 312 -2.74 2.80 5.15
C VAL A 312 -3.96 2.40 4.34
N LEU A 313 -4.73 3.38 3.93
CA LEU A 313 -5.87 3.22 3.04
C LEU A 313 -5.37 3.34 1.59
N ILE A 314 -5.76 2.40 0.75
CA ILE A 314 -5.24 2.29 -0.62
C ILE A 314 -6.40 2.19 -1.61
N ASN A 315 -6.36 3.05 -2.62
CA ASN A 315 -7.24 2.97 -3.78
C ASN A 315 -6.71 1.91 -4.76
N PRO A 316 -7.50 0.91 -5.17
CA PRO A 316 -7.10 -0.12 -6.13
C PRO A 316 -6.55 0.44 -7.45
N MET A 317 -7.05 1.59 -7.90
CA MET A 317 -6.56 2.29 -9.10
C MET A 317 -5.06 2.62 -8.99
N LYS A 318 -4.55 2.81 -7.78
CA LYS A 318 -3.18 3.25 -7.49
C LYS A 318 -2.20 2.11 -7.22
N VAL A 319 -2.66 0.86 -7.27
CA VAL A 319 -1.82 -0.33 -7.09
C VAL A 319 -0.94 -0.52 -8.31
N VAL A 320 0.35 -0.77 -8.07
CA VAL A 320 1.39 -0.94 -9.10
C VAL A 320 1.71 -2.41 -9.33
N GLY A 321 1.77 -3.19 -8.28
CA GLY A 321 2.05 -4.62 -8.36
C GLY A 321 1.75 -5.33 -7.06
N ILE A 322 1.41 -6.60 -7.17
CA ILE A 322 1.10 -7.48 -6.06
C ILE A 322 2.05 -8.68 -6.12
N GLY A 323 2.78 -8.91 -5.05
CA GLY A 323 3.54 -10.12 -4.81
C GLY A 323 2.83 -11.03 -3.80
N GLN A 324 3.48 -12.11 -3.41
CA GLN A 324 2.88 -13.11 -2.52
C GLN A 324 2.44 -12.55 -1.16
N HIS A 325 3.25 -11.66 -0.55
CA HIS A 325 3.01 -11.15 0.81
C HIS A 325 3.03 -9.62 0.89
N LYS A 326 3.42 -8.95 -0.17
CA LYS A 326 3.58 -7.50 -0.23
C LYS A 326 3.01 -6.97 -1.53
N GLY A 327 2.36 -5.82 -1.44
CA GLY A 327 1.95 -5.06 -2.61
C GLY A 327 2.70 -3.73 -2.68
N ARG A 328 2.55 -3.07 -3.81
CA ARG A 328 3.10 -1.74 -4.09
C ARG A 328 2.04 -0.87 -4.73
N CYS A 329 2.00 0.39 -4.31
CA CYS A 329 1.16 1.41 -4.91
C CYS A 329 1.99 2.68 -5.17
N TYR A 330 1.44 3.63 -5.89
CA TYR A 330 2.09 4.93 -6.06
C TYR A 330 1.53 6.01 -5.13
N GLU A 331 0.45 5.71 -4.40
CA GLU A 331 -0.10 6.57 -3.35
C GLU A 331 -0.90 5.76 -2.34
N TYR A 332 -0.83 6.16 -1.08
CA TYR A 332 -1.70 5.69 0.00
C TYR A 332 -1.99 6.82 1.00
N LEU A 333 -3.03 6.65 1.81
CA LEU A 333 -3.37 7.53 2.91
C LEU A 333 -3.09 6.83 4.25
N PRO A 334 -2.12 7.29 5.06
CA PRO A 334 -1.99 6.82 6.43
C PRO A 334 -3.22 7.24 7.25
N ILE A 335 -3.89 6.29 7.89
CA ILE A 335 -5.14 6.57 8.63
C ILE A 335 -4.97 6.44 10.15
N MET A 336 -4.05 5.60 10.61
CA MET A 336 -3.86 5.35 12.03
C MET A 336 -2.46 4.83 12.31
N THR A 337 -1.87 5.28 13.42
CA THR A 337 -0.67 4.69 14.00
C THR A 337 -1.07 3.53 14.89
N VAL A 338 -0.37 2.39 14.78
CA VAL A 338 -0.65 1.19 15.60
C VAL A 338 0.65 0.64 16.19
N PRO A 339 0.60 0.09 17.42
CA PRO A 339 1.74 -0.61 17.98
C PRO A 339 2.18 -1.74 17.04
N ARG A 340 3.47 -1.87 16.84
CA ARG A 340 4.02 -2.81 15.86
C ARG A 340 3.63 -4.26 16.16
N GLU A 341 3.66 -4.63 17.43
CA GLU A 341 3.36 -5.99 17.91
C GLU A 341 1.88 -6.37 17.71
N GLU A 342 1.00 -5.38 17.71
CA GLU A 342 -0.45 -5.58 17.61
C GLU A 342 -0.99 -5.27 16.19
N ALA A 343 -0.15 -4.77 15.30
CA ALA A 343 -0.58 -4.19 14.03
C ALA A 343 -1.35 -5.17 13.15
N THR A 344 -0.92 -6.42 13.07
CA THR A 344 -1.63 -7.47 12.32
C THR A 344 -2.99 -7.76 12.93
N THR A 345 -3.08 -7.91 14.23
CA THR A 345 -4.34 -8.16 14.94
C THR A 345 -5.31 -7.00 14.75
N ILE A 346 -4.83 -5.77 14.94
CA ILE A 346 -5.65 -4.57 14.76
C ILE A 346 -6.18 -4.49 13.31
N LEU A 347 -5.33 -4.76 12.31
CA LEU A 347 -5.77 -4.77 10.90
C LEU A 347 -6.89 -5.78 10.66
N HIS A 348 -6.78 -6.99 11.21
CA HIS A 348 -7.79 -8.04 11.04
C HIS A 348 -9.10 -7.76 11.80
N ASP A 349 -9.02 -7.07 12.93
CA ASP A 349 -10.18 -6.74 13.77
C ASP A 349 -10.90 -5.45 13.36
N LEU A 350 -10.30 -4.63 12.48
CA LEU A 350 -10.90 -3.37 12.02
C LEU A 350 -12.25 -3.60 11.35
N ARG A 351 -13.25 -2.85 11.83
CA ARG A 351 -14.56 -2.75 11.19
C ARG A 351 -14.60 -1.45 10.39
N PHE A 352 -14.44 -1.57 9.09
CA PHE A 352 -14.25 -0.44 8.17
C PHE A 352 -15.45 0.50 8.03
N ASN A 353 -16.64 0.09 8.49
CA ASN A 353 -17.86 0.90 8.41
C ASN A 353 -17.83 2.20 9.26
N THR A 354 -16.74 2.42 10.00
CA THR A 354 -16.58 3.55 10.94
C THR A 354 -15.42 4.48 10.60
N LEU A 355 -14.79 4.33 9.44
CA LEU A 355 -13.69 5.20 9.04
C LEU A 355 -14.23 6.48 8.40
N GLU A 356 -14.39 7.53 9.18
CA GLU A 356 -14.77 8.89 8.71
C GLU A 356 -13.83 9.39 7.60
N LEU A 357 -12.53 9.08 7.72
CA LEU A 357 -11.49 9.42 6.72
C LEU A 357 -11.71 8.76 5.36
N ASP A 358 -12.44 7.66 5.28
CA ASP A 358 -12.70 6.97 4.03
C ASP A 358 -13.63 7.78 3.12
N GLU A 359 -14.64 8.45 3.68
CA GLU A 359 -15.56 9.28 2.91
C GLU A 359 -14.86 10.53 2.36
N ASP A 360 -14.06 11.22 3.16
CA ASP A 360 -13.29 12.39 2.73
C ASP A 360 -12.25 12.00 1.68
N TYR A 361 -11.59 10.86 1.86
CA TYR A 361 -10.65 10.34 0.89
C TYR A 361 -11.34 10.02 -0.44
N ALA A 362 -12.49 9.35 -0.40
CA ALA A 362 -13.27 9.01 -1.59
C ALA A 362 -13.74 10.27 -2.34
N ILE A 363 -14.21 11.28 -1.62
CA ILE A 363 -14.61 12.55 -2.22
C ILE A 363 -13.44 13.21 -2.95
N ARG A 364 -12.28 13.27 -2.33
CA ARG A 364 -11.08 13.84 -2.93
C ARG A 364 -10.66 13.07 -4.19
N GLU A 365 -10.65 11.74 -4.15
CA GLU A 365 -10.31 10.91 -5.31
C GLU A 365 -11.27 11.13 -6.48
N LEU A 366 -12.57 11.25 -6.19
CA LEU A 366 -13.59 11.55 -7.19
C LEU A 366 -13.43 12.95 -7.77
N GLU A 367 -13.10 13.95 -6.95
CA GLU A 367 -12.81 15.32 -7.42
C GLU A 367 -11.59 15.36 -8.34
N GLU A 368 -10.53 14.61 -7.99
CA GLU A 368 -9.35 14.50 -8.84
C GLU A 368 -9.70 13.88 -10.20
N LEU A 369 -10.51 12.83 -10.23
CA LEU A 369 -10.97 12.21 -11.46
C LEU A 369 -11.88 13.12 -12.28
N GLU A 370 -12.81 13.84 -11.67
CA GLU A 370 -13.69 14.79 -12.33
C GLU A 370 -12.90 15.94 -12.97
N ASN A 371 -11.90 16.47 -12.24
CA ASN A 371 -11.04 17.53 -12.75
C ASN A 371 -10.20 17.05 -13.95
N LYS A 372 -9.61 15.86 -13.85
CA LYS A 372 -8.88 15.24 -14.98
C LYS A 372 -9.78 14.97 -16.17
N ALA A 373 -11.02 14.56 -15.95
CA ALA A 373 -11.99 14.36 -17.02
C ALA A 373 -12.34 15.69 -17.72
N LYS A 374 -12.49 16.78 -16.97
CA LYS A 374 -12.74 18.14 -17.52
C LYS A 374 -11.53 18.67 -18.31
N GLU A 375 -10.31 18.38 -17.85
CA GLU A 375 -9.05 18.80 -18.48
C GLU A 375 -8.63 17.91 -19.67
N GLY A 376 -9.43 16.93 -20.05
CA GLY A 376 -9.11 16.00 -21.13
C GLY A 376 -8.41 14.74 -20.63
N PHE A 377 -8.83 14.19 -19.48
CA PHE A 377 -8.35 12.91 -18.91
C PHE A 377 -8.18 11.81 -19.95
N THR A 378 -9.08 11.74 -20.93
CA THR A 378 -8.98 10.82 -22.07
C THR A 378 -7.72 11.06 -22.92
N ALA A 379 -7.24 12.31 -23.03
CA ALA A 379 -6.01 12.65 -23.75
C ALA A 379 -4.76 12.29 -22.92
N GLU A 380 -4.83 12.42 -21.60
CA GLU A 380 -3.75 12.06 -20.67
C GLU A 380 -3.55 10.55 -20.62
N VAL A 381 -4.63 9.77 -20.59
CA VAL A 381 -4.59 8.31 -20.70
C VAL A 381 -3.94 7.85 -22.02
N LYS A 382 -4.19 8.55 -23.12
CA LYS A 382 -3.48 8.31 -24.40
C LYS A 382 -2.01 8.67 -24.35
N LYS A 383 -1.68 9.80 -23.72
CA LYS A 383 -0.34 10.40 -23.75
C LYS A 383 0.67 9.57 -22.91
N HIS A 384 0.23 8.90 -21.88
CA HIS A 384 1.09 8.13 -20.98
C HIS A 384 1.18 6.64 -21.35
N GLU A 385 0.68 6.23 -22.54
CA GLU A 385 0.69 4.82 -22.97
C GLU A 385 0.11 3.86 -21.91
N PHE A 386 -0.70 4.38 -20.99
CA PHE A 386 -1.55 3.55 -20.15
C PHE A 386 -2.56 2.91 -21.09
N ASN A 387 -2.11 1.87 -21.74
CA ASN A 387 -2.96 1.00 -22.49
C ASN A 387 -3.93 0.39 -21.48
N ILE A 388 -5.10 1.01 -21.32
CA ILE A 388 -6.25 0.36 -20.72
C ILE A 388 -6.84 -0.46 -21.86
N PRO A 389 -6.27 -1.66 -22.14
CA PRO A 389 -6.45 -2.33 -23.44
C PRO A 389 -7.88 -2.81 -23.65
N HIS A 390 -8.73 -2.68 -22.65
CA HIS A 390 -10.07 -3.23 -22.62
C HIS A 390 -11.15 -2.19 -22.31
N MET A 391 -10.82 -0.88 -22.31
CA MET A 391 -11.80 0.17 -22.03
C MET A 391 -11.77 1.25 -23.10
N THR A 392 -12.96 1.62 -23.58
CA THR A 392 -13.17 2.77 -24.44
C THR A 392 -13.25 4.06 -23.60
N TYR A 393 -13.12 5.22 -24.24
CA TYR A 393 -13.29 6.52 -23.58
C TYR A 393 -14.71 6.72 -23.02
N THR A 394 -15.71 6.16 -23.70
CA THR A 394 -17.09 6.18 -23.23
C THR A 394 -17.23 5.40 -21.92
N GLU A 395 -16.64 4.22 -21.85
CA GLU A 395 -16.68 3.36 -20.65
C GLU A 395 -15.95 4.02 -19.46
N ILE A 396 -14.82 4.69 -19.68
CA ILE A 396 -14.16 5.48 -18.63
C ILE A 396 -15.09 6.61 -18.16
N GLY A 397 -15.74 7.31 -19.09
CA GLY A 397 -16.72 8.34 -18.77
C GLY A 397 -17.90 7.81 -17.95
N ASP A 398 -18.40 6.63 -18.27
CA ASP A 398 -19.51 5.97 -17.54
C ASP A 398 -19.09 5.58 -16.13
N ILE A 399 -17.85 5.10 -15.93
CA ILE A 399 -17.32 4.81 -14.59
C ILE A 399 -17.18 6.11 -13.78
N VAL A 400 -16.62 7.16 -14.35
CA VAL A 400 -16.50 8.46 -13.69
C VAL A 400 -17.88 9.00 -13.30
N ALA A 401 -18.89 8.86 -14.18
CA ALA A 401 -20.26 9.25 -13.85
C ALA A 401 -20.87 8.42 -12.71
N SER A 402 -20.57 7.13 -12.66
CA SER A 402 -21.03 6.24 -11.57
C SER A 402 -20.37 6.58 -10.24
N LEU A 403 -19.07 6.86 -10.25
CA LEU A 403 -18.33 7.33 -9.07
C LEU A 403 -18.80 8.72 -8.61
N SER A 404 -19.19 9.61 -9.53
CA SER A 404 -19.77 10.91 -9.19
C SER A 404 -21.12 10.80 -8.50
N LYS A 405 -21.93 9.76 -8.82
CA LYS A 405 -23.16 9.46 -8.07
C LYS A 405 -22.85 9.01 -6.64
N MET A 406 -21.77 8.23 -6.44
CA MET A 406 -21.29 7.84 -5.10
C MET A 406 -20.92 9.09 -4.29
N LYS A 407 -20.17 10.04 -4.86
CA LYS A 407 -19.85 11.32 -4.23
C LYS A 407 -21.10 12.10 -3.80
N ALA A 408 -22.10 12.19 -4.68
CA ALA A 408 -23.35 12.85 -4.35
C ALA A 408 -24.08 12.17 -3.18
N ALA A 409 -24.08 10.84 -3.11
CA ALA A 409 -24.67 10.08 -2.02
C ALA A 409 -23.93 10.30 -0.69
N ILE A 410 -22.59 10.36 -0.71
CA ILE A 410 -21.75 10.67 0.46
C ILE A 410 -22.10 12.09 0.97
N ASN A 411 -22.08 13.09 0.10
CA ASN A 411 -22.37 14.47 0.44
C ASN A 411 -23.78 14.66 1.05
N GLN A 412 -24.79 13.90 0.56
CA GLN A 412 -26.13 13.91 1.16
C GLN A 412 -26.17 13.33 2.57
N ARG A 413 -25.29 12.39 2.90
CA ARG A 413 -25.19 11.83 4.26
C ARG A 413 -24.55 12.85 5.21
N VAL A 414 -23.43 13.45 4.80
CA VAL A 414 -22.75 14.49 5.59
C VAL A 414 -23.71 15.64 5.93
N SER A 415 -24.46 16.16 4.94
CA SER A 415 -25.42 17.24 5.15
C SER A 415 -26.65 16.88 6.01
N ARG A 416 -26.85 15.61 6.36
CA ARG A 416 -27.90 15.16 7.29
C ARG A 416 -27.42 14.97 8.71
N ILE A 417 -26.10 15.01 8.92
CA ILE A 417 -25.46 14.86 10.23
C ILE A 417 -25.13 16.23 10.82
N GLU A 418 -24.99 17.28 9.98
CA GLU A 418 -24.97 18.68 10.39
C GLU A 418 -26.41 19.21 10.66
#